data_7859ba6a66cc8625256469330b2aa4df
#
_entry.id   7859ba6a66cc8625256469330b2aa4df
#
_cell.length_a   1.000
_cell.length_b   1.000
_cell.length_c   1.000
_cell.angle_alpha   90.00
_cell.angle_beta   90.00
_cell.angle_gamma   90.00
#
_symmetry.space_group_name_H-M   'P 1'
#
loop_
_entity.id
_entity.type
_entity.pdbx_description
1 polymer ?
#
loop_
_entity_poly.entity_id
_entity_poly.type
_entity_poly.pdbx_seq_one_letter_code
_entity_poly.pdbx_strand_id
1 'polypeptide(L)'
;MKLHLKLAGLLLALIALPAAAMTLNEAMAALGQAKASGQLGERPDGYLGVVQSSGHAEEIASQINQARRAEYHRVAQQNGIAVSDVEAIAGKKAIEKTPRGQLVLINGSWVKK
;
A
#
# COMPACT_ATOMS: atom_id res chain seq x y z
N MET A 1 -4.08 -2.16 -59.33
CA MET A 1 -3.73 -2.09 -58.67
C MET A 1 -4.10 -2.12 -57.49
N LYS A 2 -3.97 -2.19 -57.06
CA LYS A 2 -4.28 -2.33 -56.06
C LYS A 2 -3.94 -1.94 -54.97
N LEU A 3 -4.01 -1.70 -54.43
CA LEU A 3 -3.68 -1.27 -53.41
C LEU A 3 -3.88 -1.63 -52.23
N HIS A 4 -3.70 -1.80 -51.98
CA HIS A 4 -3.77 -2.20 -50.93
C HIS A 4 -3.65 -1.83 -49.84
N LEU A 5 -3.69 -1.72 -49.41
CA LEU A 5 -3.68 -1.46 -48.41
C LEU A 5 -3.51 -1.50 -47.41
N LYS A 6 -3.20 -1.60 -47.25
CA LYS A 6 -2.84 -1.63 -46.38
C LYS A 6 -3.00 -1.13 -45.32
N LEU A 7 -3.19 -0.88 -45.04
CA LEU A 7 -3.43 -0.35 -44.05
C LEU A 7 -3.47 -0.87 -43.01
N ALA A 8 -3.31 -1.28 -42.99
CA ALA A 8 -3.47 -1.99 -42.15
C ALA A 8 -2.73 -1.77 -41.08
N GLY A 9 -1.98 -1.56 -41.17
CA GLY A 9 -1.20 -1.52 -40.23
C GLY A 9 -1.46 -0.81 -39.11
N LEU A 10 -1.84 -0.37 -39.09
CA LEU A 10 -1.95 0.34 -38.16
C LEU A 10 -2.41 0.01 -37.06
N LEU A 11 -2.70 -0.43 -36.89
CA LEU A 11 -3.28 -0.63 -35.87
C LEU A 11 -2.65 -0.85 -34.88
N LEU A 12 -2.16 -1.30 -34.65
CA LEU A 12 -1.56 -1.64 -33.76
C LEU A 12 -1.46 -0.85 -32.89
N ALA A 13 -1.48 -0.18 -33.02
CA ALA A 13 -1.37 0.74 -32.33
C ALA A 13 -1.81 0.82 -31.07
N LEU A 14 -2.19 0.17 -30.62
CA LEU A 14 -2.62 0.22 -29.48
C LEU A 14 -1.84 -0.21 -28.57
N ILE A 15 -0.80 0.24 -28.36
CA ILE A 15 -0.10 -0.04 -27.30
C ILE A 15 -0.70 0.64 -26.25
N ALA A 16 -1.42 0.04 -25.48
CA ALA A 16 -1.94 0.64 -24.32
C ALA A 16 -0.80 0.94 -23.41
N LEU A 17 -0.57 2.15 -23.14
CA LEU A 17 0.37 2.51 -22.11
C LEU A 17 -0.24 2.10 -20.79
N PRO A 18 0.54 1.45 -19.93
CA PRO A 18 0.03 1.14 -18.60
C PRO A 18 -0.33 2.44 -17.91
N ALA A 19 -1.42 2.44 -17.19
CA ALA A 19 -1.76 3.56 -16.34
C ALA A 19 -0.60 3.75 -15.38
N ALA A 20 -0.21 4.98 -15.17
CA ALA A 20 0.85 5.27 -14.24
C ALA A 20 0.48 4.74 -12.87
N ALA A 21 1.32 3.92 -12.28
CA ALA A 21 1.11 3.41 -10.95
C ALA A 21 1.25 4.55 -9.95
N MET A 22 0.52 4.45 -8.84
CA MET A 22 0.65 5.41 -7.76
C MET A 22 2.08 5.39 -7.23
N THR A 23 2.66 6.57 -7.03
CA THR A 23 3.98 6.70 -6.44
C THR A 23 3.91 6.63 -4.94
N LEU A 24 5.06 6.38 -4.30
CA LEU A 24 5.13 6.40 -2.84
C LEU A 24 4.73 7.77 -2.28
N ASN A 25 5.16 8.86 -2.91
CA ASN A 25 4.80 10.19 -2.44
C ASN A 25 3.29 10.42 -2.51
N GLU A 26 2.66 9.96 -3.58
CA GLU A 26 1.20 10.04 -3.69
C GLU A 26 0.51 9.20 -2.62
N ALA A 27 1.02 8.00 -2.36
CA ALA A 27 0.47 7.13 -1.33
C ALA A 27 0.61 7.76 0.05
N MET A 28 1.76 8.35 0.34
CA MET A 28 1.98 9.03 1.62
C MET A 28 1.02 10.21 1.81
N ALA A 29 0.77 10.96 0.73
CA ALA A 29 -0.16 12.08 0.79
C ALA A 29 -1.60 11.62 1.01
N ALA A 30 -1.97 10.45 0.51
CA ALA A 30 -3.33 9.93 0.59
C ALA A 30 -3.59 9.09 1.85
N LEU A 31 -2.54 8.67 2.55
CA LEU A 31 -2.65 7.71 3.65
C LEU A 31 -3.56 8.21 4.79
N GLY A 32 -3.38 9.46 5.21
CA GLY A 32 -4.15 10.00 6.32
C GLY A 32 -5.65 9.94 6.07
N GLN A 33 -6.06 10.36 4.89
CA GLN A 33 -7.48 10.35 4.52
C GLN A 33 -8.02 8.92 4.39
N ALA A 34 -7.24 8.02 3.82
CA ALA A 34 -7.64 6.62 3.66
C ALA A 34 -7.85 5.94 5.02
N LYS A 35 -7.00 6.26 6.01
CA LYS A 35 -7.18 5.74 7.37
C LYS A 35 -8.36 6.41 8.06
N ALA A 36 -8.52 7.71 7.90
CA ALA A 36 -9.63 8.44 8.53
C ALA A 36 -10.98 7.99 8.00
N SER A 37 -11.06 7.62 6.73
CA SER A 37 -12.31 7.15 6.12
C SER A 37 -12.57 5.66 6.32
N GLY A 38 -11.69 4.95 7.02
CA GLY A 38 -11.90 3.54 7.30
C GLY A 38 -11.55 2.59 6.17
N GLN A 39 -10.84 3.06 5.16
CA GLN A 39 -10.40 2.21 4.05
C GLN A 39 -9.20 1.36 4.43
N LEU A 40 -8.32 1.90 5.25
CA LEU A 40 -7.09 1.25 5.70
C LEU A 40 -7.01 1.29 7.22
N GLY A 41 -6.32 0.32 7.78
CA GLY A 41 -6.07 0.27 9.21
C GLY A 41 -4.68 -0.30 9.50
N GLU A 42 -4.24 -0.16 10.74
CA GLU A 42 -2.94 -0.68 11.17
C GLU A 42 -3.06 -2.10 11.68
N ARG A 43 -2.09 -2.92 11.31
CA ARG A 43 -2.01 -4.33 11.73
C ARG A 43 -0.90 -4.52 12.74
N PRO A 44 -1.02 -5.51 13.63
CA PRO A 44 0.03 -5.75 14.62
C PRO A 44 1.35 -6.22 14.02
N ASP A 45 1.36 -6.65 12.76
CA ASP A 45 2.59 -7.08 12.09
C ASP A 45 3.40 -5.92 11.48
N GLY A 46 2.99 -4.69 11.70
CA GLY A 46 3.74 -3.53 11.22
C GLY A 46 3.31 -3.01 9.87
N TYR A 47 2.30 -3.59 9.26
CA TYR A 47 1.84 -3.22 7.93
C TYR A 47 0.40 -2.73 7.94
N LEU A 48 0.03 -2.00 6.88
CA LEU A 48 -1.35 -1.60 6.67
C LEU A 48 -2.16 -2.77 6.14
N GLY A 49 -3.41 -2.85 6.55
CA GLY A 49 -4.38 -3.75 5.94
C GLY A 49 -5.48 -2.97 5.25
N VAL A 50 -6.03 -3.55 4.18
CA VAL A 50 -7.16 -2.99 3.47
C VAL A 50 -8.43 -3.44 4.18
N VAL A 51 -9.22 -2.48 4.65
CA VAL A 51 -10.50 -2.75 5.28
C VAL A 51 -11.62 -2.71 4.25
N GLN A 52 -11.57 -1.71 3.36
CA GLN A 52 -12.52 -1.58 2.26
C GLN A 52 -11.76 -1.33 0.98
N SER A 53 -12.00 -2.16 -0.03
CA SER A 53 -11.35 -2.02 -1.32
C SER A 53 -12.02 -0.94 -2.14
N SER A 54 -11.92 0.29 -1.72
CA SER A 54 -12.52 1.43 -2.40
C SER A 54 -11.45 2.49 -2.62
N GLY A 55 -11.68 3.36 -3.58
CA GLY A 55 -10.71 4.37 -3.94
C GLY A 55 -9.40 3.70 -4.36
N HIS A 56 -8.31 4.18 -3.83
CA HIS A 56 -6.99 3.65 -4.11
C HIS A 56 -6.41 2.89 -2.91
N ALA A 57 -7.28 2.35 -2.06
CA ALA A 57 -6.84 1.73 -0.80
C ALA A 57 -5.75 0.67 -1.00
N GLU A 58 -5.94 -0.21 -1.98
CA GLU A 58 -4.95 -1.27 -2.23
C GLU A 58 -3.63 -0.73 -2.73
N GLU A 59 -3.67 0.26 -3.61
CA GLU A 59 -2.47 0.89 -4.13
C GLU A 59 -1.71 1.64 -3.02
N ILE A 60 -2.43 2.37 -2.18
CA ILE A 60 -1.84 3.08 -1.05
C ILE A 60 -1.16 2.07 -0.12
N ALA A 61 -1.87 1.02 0.26
CA ALA A 61 -1.31 -0.01 1.14
C ALA A 61 -0.08 -0.66 0.53
N SER A 62 -0.12 -0.97 -0.76
CA SER A 62 1.00 -1.61 -1.44
C SER A 62 2.25 -0.74 -1.40
N GLN A 63 2.14 0.53 -1.75
CA GLN A 63 3.28 1.46 -1.76
C GLN A 63 3.84 1.66 -0.35
N ILE A 64 2.98 1.92 0.61
CA ILE A 64 3.41 2.15 1.99
C ILE A 64 4.03 0.89 2.57
N ASN A 65 3.43 -0.28 2.35
CA ASN A 65 3.95 -1.53 2.90
C ASN A 65 5.31 -1.90 2.29
N GLN A 66 5.53 -1.62 1.02
CA GLN A 66 6.84 -1.83 0.41
C GLN A 66 7.91 -0.97 1.08
N ALA A 67 7.59 0.30 1.31
CA ALA A 67 8.50 1.22 1.97
C ALA A 67 8.77 0.80 3.42
N ARG A 68 7.73 0.39 4.13
CA ARG A 68 7.87 -0.09 5.51
C ARG A 68 8.74 -1.34 5.57
N ARG A 69 8.54 -2.28 4.66
CA ARG A 69 9.32 -3.52 4.62
C ARG A 69 10.79 -3.22 4.42
N ALA A 70 11.12 -2.33 3.49
CA ALA A 70 12.50 -1.94 3.25
C ALA A 70 13.12 -1.31 4.50
N GLU A 71 12.37 -0.46 5.18
CA GLU A 71 12.84 0.19 6.40
C GLU A 71 13.04 -0.80 7.54
N TYR A 72 12.14 -1.76 7.70
CA TYR A 72 12.25 -2.77 8.76
C TYR A 72 13.49 -3.66 8.53
N HIS A 73 13.75 -4.03 7.28
CA HIS A 73 14.95 -4.80 6.95
C HIS A 73 16.21 -4.00 7.25
N ARG A 74 16.21 -2.71 6.95
CA ARG A 74 17.36 -1.85 7.24
C ARG A 74 17.63 -1.76 8.73
N VAL A 75 16.59 -1.56 9.52
CA VAL A 75 16.68 -1.47 10.98
C VAL A 75 17.17 -2.80 11.56
N ALA A 76 16.61 -3.91 11.07
CA ALA A 76 16.99 -5.24 11.53
C ALA A 76 18.49 -5.51 11.29
N GLN A 77 18.99 -5.17 10.11
CA GLN A 77 20.38 -5.33 9.78
C GLN A 77 21.28 -4.46 10.65
N GLN A 78 20.91 -3.21 10.84
CA GLN A 78 21.71 -2.28 11.65
C GLN A 78 21.80 -2.71 13.11
N ASN A 79 20.79 -3.38 13.61
CA ASN A 79 20.73 -3.76 15.03
C ASN A 79 20.99 -5.24 15.27
N GLY A 80 21.23 -6.01 14.24
CA GLY A 80 21.53 -7.43 14.38
C GLY A 80 20.38 -8.23 14.99
N ILE A 81 19.14 -7.87 14.66
CA ILE A 81 17.96 -8.57 15.14
C ILE A 81 17.13 -9.08 13.98
N ALA A 82 16.17 -9.97 14.27
CA ALA A 82 15.30 -10.53 13.24
C ALA A 82 14.35 -9.46 12.73
N VAL A 83 14.05 -9.49 11.42
CA VAL A 83 13.11 -8.54 10.86
C VAL A 83 11.71 -8.70 11.48
N SER A 84 11.34 -9.92 11.87
CA SER A 84 10.06 -10.16 12.54
C SER A 84 9.94 -9.42 13.88
N ASP A 85 11.07 -9.23 14.57
CA ASP A 85 11.05 -8.46 15.82
C ASP A 85 10.81 -6.98 15.54
N VAL A 86 11.43 -6.45 14.47
CA VAL A 86 11.22 -5.07 14.07
C VAL A 86 9.76 -4.86 13.65
N GLU A 87 9.23 -5.80 12.87
CA GLU A 87 7.83 -5.75 12.43
C GLU A 87 6.87 -5.72 13.61
N ALA A 88 7.08 -6.56 14.59
CA ALA A 88 6.22 -6.63 15.78
C ALA A 88 6.27 -5.33 16.59
N ILE A 89 7.46 -4.77 16.76
CA ILE A 89 7.63 -3.50 17.47
C ILE A 89 6.94 -2.37 16.71
N ALA A 90 7.13 -2.33 15.40
CA ALA A 90 6.54 -1.30 14.56
C ALA A 90 5.01 -1.39 14.56
N GLY A 91 4.48 -2.61 14.52
CA GLY A 91 3.04 -2.85 14.58
C GLY A 91 2.43 -2.36 15.88
N LYS A 92 3.08 -2.70 16.99
CA LYS A 92 2.62 -2.24 18.30
C LYS A 92 2.59 -0.71 18.37
N LYS A 93 3.66 -0.07 17.91
CA LYS A 93 3.74 1.40 17.92
C LYS A 93 2.70 2.03 17.01
N ALA A 94 2.49 1.46 15.83
CA ALA A 94 1.51 2.00 14.89
C ALA A 94 0.10 1.94 15.45
N ILE A 95 -0.23 0.84 16.12
CA ILE A 95 -1.54 0.69 16.78
C ILE A 95 -1.66 1.69 17.92
N GLU A 96 -0.62 1.82 18.74
CA GLU A 96 -0.64 2.78 19.87
C GLU A 96 -0.84 4.22 19.38
N LYS A 97 -0.23 4.56 18.26
CA LYS A 97 -0.31 5.92 17.70
C LYS A 97 -1.57 6.18 16.90
N THR A 98 -2.34 5.16 16.60
CA THR A 98 -3.56 5.32 15.81
C THR A 98 -4.55 6.20 16.57
N PRO A 99 -5.07 7.27 15.95
CA PRO A 99 -6.07 8.13 16.61
C PRO A 99 -7.37 7.39 16.88
N ARG A 100 -8.11 7.85 17.85
CA ARG A 100 -9.44 7.33 18.14
C ARG A 100 -10.31 7.46 16.90
N GLY A 101 -11.13 6.47 16.65
CA GLY A 101 -12.04 6.43 15.53
C GLY A 101 -11.46 5.76 14.29
N GLN A 102 -10.15 5.55 14.25
CA GLN A 102 -9.54 4.82 13.16
C GLN A 102 -9.41 3.35 13.51
N LEU A 103 -9.18 2.53 12.49
CA LEU A 103 -9.26 1.08 12.62
C LEU A 103 -7.90 0.44 12.89
N VAL A 104 -7.92 -0.55 13.76
CA VAL A 104 -6.76 -1.39 14.05
C VAL A 104 -7.21 -2.85 14.03
N LEU A 105 -6.29 -3.75 13.66
CA LEU A 105 -6.57 -5.17 13.62
C LEU A 105 -6.20 -5.79 14.98
N ILE A 106 -7.20 -6.31 15.68
CA ILE A 106 -7.02 -6.93 16.99
C ILE A 106 -7.64 -8.33 16.94
N ASN A 107 -6.82 -9.34 17.20
CA ASN A 107 -7.27 -10.74 17.21
C ASN A 107 -8.04 -11.11 15.94
N GLY A 108 -7.55 -10.66 14.79
CA GLY A 108 -8.13 -11.01 13.50
C GLY A 108 -9.36 -10.20 13.10
N SER A 109 -9.75 -9.20 13.89
CA SER A 109 -10.91 -8.37 13.58
C SER A 109 -10.54 -6.90 13.53
N TRP A 110 -11.12 -6.19 12.58
CA TRP A 110 -10.97 -4.73 12.53
C TRP A 110 -11.85 -4.09 13.59
N VAL A 111 -11.24 -3.31 14.45
CA VAL A 111 -11.97 -2.61 15.52
C VAL A 111 -11.62 -1.14 15.47
N LYS A 112 -12.59 -0.32 15.85
CA LYS A 112 -12.38 1.11 15.94
C LYS A 112 -11.69 1.42 17.27
N LYS A 113 -10.62 2.17 17.20
CA LYS A 113 -9.87 2.51 18.40
C LYS A 113 -10.57 3.59 19.24
#